data_559c83659036d0c32378188fa12be86e
#
_entry.id   559c83659036d0c32378188fa12be86e
#
_cell.length_a   1.000
_cell.length_b   1.000
_cell.length_c   1.000
_cell.angle_alpha   90.00
_cell.angle_beta   90.00
_cell.angle_gamma   90.00
#
_symmetry.space_group_name_H-M   'P 1'
#
loop_
_entity.id
_entity.type
_entity.pdbx_description
1 polymer ?
#
loop_
_entity_poly.entity_id
_entity_poly.type
_entity_poly.pdbx_seq_one_letter_code
_entity_poly.pdbx_strand_id
1 'polypeptide(L)'
;HIEKGTVWQPQWAGVTFEQKMKNMVGDLNVCSKKGLSERFDSTIGAATVLMPFGGAYQLTPQNAMVAKLPVDGETSTCSGMAWGYNPYLMSANQYVGARMAVIESVTKLVATGFRYEDAYLTFQEYFERLGNKPERWGKPLAALLGALDAQIGLGIASIGGKDSMSGSFEQLDVPPTLVSFATAIGKASRVVSTEFKKPESTVVLVRPIIDPETGCPNFFSLKANYKIVENMIEEGMVASACSVGYGGIAEALFKMGLGNRIGFKMRADMTTHQMFEPMYGSIILEMVSDSPAGMLLGETTKEYTFESCGEKLDMAELQEIWESKLEPVYPYRKAGPAVEKINGSLTAPAAPKIGVAKPKVIIPVFPGTNCEYDTAKAFARAGADPEILVVRNLTPADVAESCEALVKAIDASQIVMLPGGFSGGDEPDGSGKFITAFFRNPVIKEKVHALLKERDGLMAGICNGFQALIKLGLVPYGEIIEPSADTPTLTFNTIGRHQSRLVNTRVASNKSPWLSSSNVGDIHTVAISHGEGRFVCPKELFLSLIHISEPTRPISI
;
A
#
# COMPACT_ATOMS: atom_id res chain seq x y z
N HIS A 1 42.02 -1.59 -5.37
CA HIS A 1 41.80 -0.21 -5.81
C HIS A 1 40.28 0.00 -5.93
N ILE A 2 39.77 0.95 -5.17
CA ILE A 2 38.38 1.42 -5.32
C ILE A 2 38.50 2.64 -6.24
N GLU A 3 38.02 2.50 -7.47
CA GLU A 3 37.94 3.63 -8.37
C GLU A 3 36.76 4.51 -7.97
N LYS A 4 37.04 5.75 -7.57
CA LYS A 4 36.02 6.79 -7.43
C LYS A 4 35.63 7.22 -8.85
N GLY A 5 34.70 6.49 -9.46
CA GLY A 5 34.20 6.80 -10.80
C GLY A 5 33.14 7.89 -10.79
N THR A 6 32.79 8.33 -11.98
CA THR A 6 31.66 9.23 -12.21
C THR A 6 30.33 8.49 -12.08
N VAL A 7 29.25 9.21 -11.82
CA VAL A 7 27.90 8.65 -11.82
C VAL A 7 27.54 8.19 -13.24
N TRP A 8 27.19 6.91 -13.36
CA TRP A 8 26.71 6.34 -14.61
C TRP A 8 25.38 7.02 -15.03
N GLN A 9 25.26 7.31 -16.32
CA GLN A 9 24.06 7.95 -16.86
C GLN A 9 23.36 7.03 -17.84
N PRO A 10 22.01 6.94 -17.77
CA PRO A 10 21.24 6.14 -18.71
C PRO A 10 21.32 6.74 -20.13
N GLN A 11 21.39 5.86 -21.12
CA GLN A 11 21.36 6.24 -22.53
C GLN A 11 19.96 5.94 -23.10
N TRP A 12 19.06 6.92 -23.01
CA TRP A 12 17.73 6.79 -23.60
C TRP A 12 17.81 6.89 -25.12
N ALA A 13 17.35 5.83 -25.81
CA ALA A 13 17.30 5.82 -27.26
C ALA A 13 16.36 6.91 -27.80
N GLY A 14 16.72 7.48 -28.96
CA GLY A 14 15.92 8.52 -29.60
C GLY A 14 16.61 9.89 -29.64
N VAL A 15 16.15 10.72 -30.57
CA VAL A 15 16.68 12.07 -30.81
C VAL A 15 15.76 13.12 -30.18
N THR A 16 14.45 12.96 -30.32
CA THR A 16 13.44 13.90 -29.79
C THR A 16 13.15 13.66 -28.33
N PHE A 17 12.55 14.65 -27.69
CA PHE A 17 12.07 14.53 -26.32
C PHE A 17 11.01 13.41 -26.19
N GLU A 18 10.05 13.34 -27.11
CA GLU A 18 9.03 12.29 -27.16
C GLU A 18 9.64 10.88 -27.21
N GLN A 19 10.59 10.65 -28.12
CA GLN A 19 11.22 9.33 -28.26
C GLN A 19 11.91 8.89 -26.97
N LYS A 20 12.65 9.80 -26.34
CA LYS A 20 13.33 9.52 -25.06
C LYS A 20 12.32 9.28 -23.94
N MET A 21 11.23 10.05 -23.85
CA MET A 21 10.16 9.83 -22.87
C MET A 21 9.53 8.45 -23.02
N LYS A 22 9.16 8.03 -24.22
CA LYS A 22 8.58 6.71 -24.48
C LYS A 22 9.54 5.57 -24.09
N ASN A 23 10.82 5.70 -24.39
CA ASN A 23 11.83 4.72 -23.98
C ASN A 23 12.04 4.69 -22.45
N MET A 24 12.09 5.85 -21.81
CA MET A 24 12.27 5.95 -20.37
C MET A 24 11.08 5.34 -19.61
N VAL A 25 9.86 5.72 -19.93
CA VAL A 25 8.68 5.20 -19.21
C VAL A 25 8.48 3.69 -19.40
N GLY A 26 8.97 3.13 -20.53
CA GLY A 26 8.98 1.69 -20.81
C GLY A 26 10.18 0.94 -20.22
N ASP A 27 11.14 1.61 -19.57
CA ASP A 27 12.28 0.97 -18.90
C ASP A 27 11.85 0.18 -17.66
N LEU A 28 12.51 -0.97 -17.40
CA LEU A 28 12.15 -1.83 -16.25
C LEU A 28 12.35 -1.15 -14.89
N ASN A 29 13.27 -0.20 -14.74
CA ASN A 29 13.44 0.54 -13.50
C ASN A 29 12.40 1.65 -13.32
N VAL A 30 11.84 2.17 -14.42
CA VAL A 30 10.91 3.30 -14.41
C VAL A 30 9.45 2.88 -14.45
N CYS A 31 9.13 1.81 -15.22
CA CYS A 31 7.76 1.35 -15.45
C CYS A 31 6.98 1.02 -14.16
N SER A 32 5.67 0.90 -14.28
CA SER A 32 4.77 0.61 -13.14
C SER A 32 5.13 -0.68 -12.43
N LYS A 33 5.27 -0.60 -11.11
CA LYS A 33 5.42 -1.75 -10.20
C LYS A 33 4.11 -2.06 -9.47
N LYS A 34 2.99 -1.44 -9.90
CA LYS A 34 1.72 -1.53 -9.19
C LYS A 34 1.23 -2.97 -9.04
N GLY A 35 1.29 -3.76 -10.11
CA GLY A 35 0.88 -5.15 -10.08
C GLY A 35 1.68 -6.02 -9.09
N LEU A 36 2.95 -5.69 -8.86
CA LEU A 36 3.77 -6.34 -7.84
C LEU A 36 3.39 -5.83 -6.44
N SER A 37 3.22 -4.51 -6.26
CA SER A 37 2.90 -3.90 -4.97
C SER A 37 1.53 -4.35 -4.43
N GLU A 38 0.53 -4.49 -5.30
CA GLU A 38 -0.82 -4.93 -4.91
C GLU A 38 -0.90 -6.41 -4.46
N ARG A 39 0.20 -7.16 -4.50
CA ARG A 39 0.30 -8.50 -3.92
C ARG A 39 0.55 -8.49 -2.42
N PHE A 40 0.88 -7.35 -1.86
CA PHE A 40 1.24 -7.18 -0.46
C PHE A 40 0.31 -6.19 0.22
N ASP A 41 0.05 -6.42 1.51
CA ASP A 41 -0.77 -5.53 2.32
C ASP A 41 -0.11 -4.17 2.50
N SER A 42 -0.90 -3.11 2.37
CA SER A 42 -0.44 -1.72 2.50
C SER A 42 -1.29 -0.88 3.45
N THR A 43 -2.36 -1.46 4.00
CA THR A 43 -3.35 -0.76 4.85
C THR A 43 -3.56 -1.44 6.20
N ILE A 44 -2.61 -2.26 6.64
CA ILE A 44 -2.71 -3.03 7.88
C ILE A 44 -2.89 -2.09 9.09
N GLY A 45 -3.86 -2.43 9.94
CA GLY A 45 -4.13 -1.71 11.18
C GLY A 45 -4.74 -0.33 11.01
N ALA A 46 -5.19 0.05 9.82
CA ALA A 46 -5.77 1.36 9.48
C ALA A 46 -4.87 2.56 9.87
N ALA A 47 -3.58 2.33 10.05
CA ALA A 47 -2.60 3.34 10.45
C ALA A 47 -1.85 3.95 9.25
N THR A 48 -2.08 3.47 8.04
CA THR A 48 -1.41 3.92 6.81
C THR A 48 -1.75 5.39 6.53
N VAL A 49 -0.71 6.22 6.40
CA VAL A 49 -0.82 7.64 6.02
C VAL A 49 -0.61 7.81 4.52
N LEU A 50 0.35 7.09 3.94
CA LEU A 50 0.58 7.05 2.49
C LEU A 50 0.42 5.62 1.98
N MET A 51 -0.43 5.44 0.97
CA MET A 51 -0.53 4.22 0.18
C MET A 51 0.68 4.13 -0.76
N PRO A 52 1.05 2.94 -1.28
CA PRO A 52 2.16 2.80 -2.24
C PRO A 52 2.00 3.67 -3.50
N PHE A 53 0.75 3.92 -3.91
CA PHE A 53 0.40 4.76 -5.04
C PHE A 53 -0.66 5.78 -4.62
N GLY A 54 -0.38 7.07 -4.86
CA GLY A 54 -1.23 8.19 -4.48
C GLY A 54 -2.08 8.75 -5.61
N GLY A 55 -2.93 9.71 -5.24
CA GLY A 55 -3.87 10.39 -6.12
C GLY A 55 -5.20 9.65 -6.26
N ALA A 56 -6.18 10.31 -6.86
CA ALA A 56 -7.53 9.77 -7.07
C ALA A 56 -7.53 8.48 -7.92
N TYR A 57 -6.57 8.35 -8.84
CA TYR A 57 -6.39 7.16 -9.67
C TYR A 57 -5.41 6.14 -9.08
N GLN A 58 -4.80 6.42 -7.92
CA GLN A 58 -3.81 5.55 -7.26
C GLN A 58 -2.69 5.10 -8.21
N LEU A 59 -2.07 6.05 -8.92
CA LEU A 59 -1.06 5.75 -9.94
C LEU A 59 0.31 6.36 -9.65
N THR A 60 0.41 7.46 -8.91
CA THR A 60 1.72 8.07 -8.58
C THR A 60 2.44 7.27 -7.50
N PRO A 61 3.60 6.65 -7.78
CA PRO A 61 4.41 6.01 -6.75
C PRO A 61 4.81 7.00 -5.66
N GLN A 62 4.67 6.62 -4.39
CA GLN A 62 5.06 7.46 -3.27
C GLN A 62 6.55 7.34 -2.96
N ASN A 63 7.16 8.42 -2.46
CA ASN A 63 8.57 8.43 -2.08
C ASN A 63 8.87 7.49 -0.91
N ALA A 64 7.94 7.38 0.05
CA ALA A 64 8.11 6.61 1.28
C ALA A 64 6.81 5.93 1.72
N MET A 65 6.95 4.84 2.45
CA MET A 65 5.88 4.29 3.27
C MET A 65 5.76 5.13 4.54
N VAL A 66 4.53 5.53 4.91
CA VAL A 66 4.25 6.24 6.15
C VAL A 66 3.06 5.63 6.86
N ALA A 67 3.24 5.30 8.13
CA ALA A 67 2.18 4.78 8.99
C ALA A 67 2.24 5.42 10.38
N LYS A 68 1.09 5.66 10.99
CA LYS A 68 0.98 6.07 12.40
C LYS A 68 1.51 4.95 13.30
N LEU A 69 2.07 5.32 14.44
CA LEU A 69 2.51 4.34 15.43
C LEU A 69 1.31 3.61 16.05
N PRO A 70 1.40 2.29 16.25
CA PRO A 70 0.34 1.52 16.91
C PRO A 70 0.34 1.83 18.41
N VAL A 71 -0.68 2.54 18.86
CA VAL A 71 -0.89 2.92 20.28
C VAL A 71 -2.33 2.63 20.69
N ASP A 72 -2.59 2.60 21.99
CA ASP A 72 -3.94 2.61 22.50
C ASP A 72 -4.50 4.05 22.37
N GLY A 73 -5.57 4.21 21.57
CA GLY A 73 -6.15 5.52 21.25
C GLY A 73 -5.62 6.12 19.94
N GLU A 74 -5.59 7.43 19.86
CA GLU A 74 -5.20 8.20 18.67
C GLU A 74 -3.79 8.81 18.81
N THR A 75 -3.05 8.84 17.70
CA THR A 75 -1.76 9.53 17.64
C THR A 75 -1.58 10.25 16.32
N SER A 76 -0.88 11.37 16.36
CA SER A 76 -0.35 12.07 15.17
C SER A 76 1.09 11.66 14.85
N THR A 77 1.74 10.87 15.71
CA THR A 77 3.10 10.41 15.50
C THR A 77 3.10 9.27 14.48
N CYS A 78 3.97 9.36 13.50
CA CYS A 78 4.12 8.35 12.44
C CYS A 78 5.59 8.00 12.24
N SER A 79 5.83 6.84 11.67
CA SER A 79 7.12 6.44 11.13
C SER A 79 7.08 6.54 9.61
N GLY A 80 8.18 6.99 9.02
CA GLY A 80 8.41 6.95 7.58
C GLY A 80 9.57 6.02 7.26
N MET A 81 9.48 5.31 6.13
CA MET A 81 10.56 4.50 5.59
C MET A 81 10.64 4.71 4.08
N ALA A 82 11.81 5.11 3.61
CA ALA A 82 12.13 5.24 2.19
C ALA A 82 13.30 4.33 1.84
N TRP A 83 13.44 4.01 0.55
CA TRP A 83 14.52 3.19 0.04
C TRP A 83 15.24 3.84 -1.14
N GLY A 84 16.50 3.47 -1.34
CA GLY A 84 17.30 3.87 -2.49
C GLY A 84 18.11 2.70 -3.03
N TYR A 85 18.10 2.55 -4.34
CA TYR A 85 18.85 1.53 -5.06
C TYR A 85 18.73 1.73 -6.57
N ASN A 86 19.85 1.60 -7.28
CA ASN A 86 19.85 1.55 -8.73
C ASN A 86 20.81 0.42 -9.19
N PRO A 87 20.28 -0.65 -9.85
CA PRO A 87 21.07 -1.79 -10.26
C PRO A 87 22.14 -1.45 -11.30
N TYR A 88 21.92 -0.46 -12.16
CA TYR A 88 22.88 -0.05 -13.18
C TYR A 88 24.05 0.72 -12.56
N LEU A 89 23.78 1.64 -11.64
CA LEU A 89 24.82 2.33 -10.87
C LEU A 89 25.66 1.35 -10.06
N MET A 90 25.01 0.42 -9.36
CA MET A 90 25.71 -0.60 -8.57
C MET A 90 26.55 -1.52 -9.43
N SER A 91 26.08 -1.90 -10.62
CA SER A 91 26.85 -2.72 -11.54
C SER A 91 28.05 -1.96 -12.15
N ALA A 92 27.87 -0.68 -12.44
CA ALA A 92 28.93 0.16 -13.00
C ALA A 92 30.01 0.51 -11.97
N ASN A 93 29.62 0.88 -10.75
CA ASN A 93 30.54 1.22 -9.66
C ASN A 93 29.85 1.04 -8.30
N GLN A 94 30.26 0.04 -7.52
CA GLN A 94 29.62 -0.30 -6.24
C GLN A 94 29.77 0.79 -5.20
N TYR A 95 30.90 1.53 -5.18
CA TYR A 95 31.11 2.63 -4.25
C TYR A 95 30.14 3.79 -4.53
N VAL A 96 30.08 4.24 -5.79
CA VAL A 96 29.18 5.33 -6.20
C VAL A 96 27.71 4.89 -6.06
N GLY A 97 27.39 3.67 -6.48
CA GLY A 97 26.04 3.12 -6.40
C GLY A 97 25.49 3.08 -4.98
N ALA A 98 26.29 2.59 -4.03
CA ALA A 98 25.90 2.54 -2.62
C ALA A 98 25.79 3.94 -1.97
N ARG A 99 26.73 4.85 -2.31
CA ARG A 99 26.66 6.25 -1.90
C ARG A 99 25.36 6.92 -2.37
N MET A 100 24.98 6.70 -3.65
CA MET A 100 23.73 7.24 -4.20
C MET A 100 22.49 6.56 -3.61
N ALA A 101 22.53 5.27 -3.30
CA ALA A 101 21.44 4.58 -2.62
C ALA A 101 21.12 5.22 -1.26
N VAL A 102 22.13 5.57 -0.48
CA VAL A 102 21.95 6.30 0.79
C VAL A 102 21.37 7.69 0.55
N ILE A 103 21.94 8.47 -0.37
CA ILE A 103 21.44 9.80 -0.70
C ILE A 103 19.98 9.73 -1.17
N GLU A 104 19.64 8.80 -2.04
CA GLU A 104 18.28 8.62 -2.56
C GLU A 104 17.28 8.31 -1.45
N SER A 105 17.57 7.35 -0.56
CA SER A 105 16.67 6.98 0.53
C SER A 105 16.40 8.15 1.48
N VAL A 106 17.43 8.93 1.82
CA VAL A 106 17.30 10.11 2.68
C VAL A 106 16.54 11.24 1.96
N THR A 107 16.85 11.48 0.67
CA THR A 107 16.15 12.50 -0.14
C THR A 107 14.65 12.22 -0.21
N LYS A 108 14.27 10.97 -0.45
CA LYS A 108 12.86 10.53 -0.46
C LYS A 108 12.18 10.75 0.88
N LEU A 109 12.88 10.49 1.98
CA LEU A 109 12.36 10.71 3.33
C LEU A 109 12.11 12.21 3.60
N VAL A 110 13.06 13.07 3.22
CA VAL A 110 12.92 14.54 3.33
C VAL A 110 11.78 15.04 2.44
N ALA A 111 11.68 14.58 1.19
CA ALA A 111 10.60 14.94 0.29
C ALA A 111 9.21 14.51 0.82
N THR A 112 9.16 13.56 1.75
CA THR A 112 7.93 13.11 2.40
C THR A 112 7.60 13.91 3.68
N GLY A 113 8.48 14.82 4.13
CA GLY A 113 8.25 15.69 5.28
C GLY A 113 8.93 15.24 6.58
N PHE A 114 9.92 14.35 6.51
CA PHE A 114 10.74 13.94 7.64
C PHE A 114 12.06 14.72 7.67
N ARG A 115 12.63 14.88 8.85
CA ARG A 115 13.92 15.53 9.04
C ARG A 115 15.05 14.55 8.76
N TYR A 116 16.02 14.95 7.93
CA TYR A 116 17.14 14.06 7.59
C TYR A 116 18.02 13.73 8.82
N GLU A 117 18.15 14.66 9.77
CA GLU A 117 18.96 14.48 10.99
C GLU A 117 18.39 13.41 11.92
N ASP A 118 17.07 13.16 11.85
CA ASP A 118 16.38 12.16 12.65
C ASP A 118 16.36 10.78 11.95
N ALA A 119 17.02 10.68 10.78
CA ALA A 119 17.04 9.44 10.02
C ALA A 119 18.05 8.43 10.57
N TYR A 120 17.62 7.19 10.66
CA TYR A 120 18.46 6.01 10.84
C TYR A 120 18.45 5.18 9.58
N LEU A 121 19.57 4.53 9.29
CA LEU A 121 19.73 3.71 8.11
C LEU A 121 19.76 2.21 8.46
N THR A 122 19.29 1.40 7.52
CA THR A 122 19.54 -0.06 7.52
C THR A 122 19.81 -0.50 6.09
N PHE A 123 20.71 -1.45 5.92
CA PHE A 123 21.14 -1.89 4.59
C PHE A 123 20.77 -3.33 4.35
N GLN A 124 20.34 -3.62 3.12
CA GLN A 124 20.18 -4.97 2.63
C GLN A 124 21.20 -5.19 1.50
N GLU A 125 22.15 -6.10 1.73
CA GLU A 125 23.15 -6.48 0.72
C GLU A 125 22.85 -7.86 0.15
N TYR A 126 23.09 -8.00 -1.16
CA TYR A 126 23.02 -9.28 -1.85
C TYR A 126 24.04 -9.32 -2.98
N PHE A 127 25.02 -10.22 -2.87
CA PHE A 127 26.09 -10.40 -3.83
C PHE A 127 26.20 -11.86 -4.25
N GLU A 128 26.94 -12.10 -5.36
CA GLU A 128 27.30 -13.42 -5.82
C GLU A 128 28.15 -14.17 -4.78
N ARG A 129 28.27 -15.48 -4.92
CA ARG A 129 29.19 -16.29 -4.10
C ARG A 129 30.61 -15.80 -4.28
N LEU A 130 31.26 -15.40 -3.20
CA LEU A 130 32.56 -14.75 -3.22
C LEU A 130 33.70 -15.74 -3.54
N GLY A 131 33.67 -16.96 -2.99
CA GLY A 131 34.69 -17.97 -3.17
C GLY A 131 36.09 -17.45 -2.84
N ASN A 132 37.09 -17.88 -3.64
CA ASN A 132 38.48 -17.48 -3.48
C ASN A 132 38.93 -16.39 -4.49
N LYS A 133 37.96 -15.65 -5.08
CA LYS A 133 38.23 -14.60 -6.06
C LYS A 133 38.28 -13.24 -5.38
N PRO A 134 39.45 -12.58 -5.25
CA PRO A 134 39.57 -11.28 -4.57
C PRO A 134 38.66 -10.21 -5.15
N GLU A 135 38.43 -10.24 -6.47
CA GLU A 135 37.57 -9.26 -7.17
C GLU A 135 36.11 -9.31 -6.68
N ARG A 136 35.63 -10.52 -6.34
CA ARG A 136 34.28 -10.70 -5.79
C ARG A 136 34.15 -10.14 -4.37
N TRP A 137 35.21 -10.27 -3.55
CA TRP A 137 35.29 -9.66 -2.22
C TRP A 137 35.39 -8.14 -2.27
N GLY A 138 36.01 -7.60 -3.32
CA GLY A 138 36.13 -6.16 -3.53
C GLY A 138 34.78 -5.45 -3.73
N LYS A 139 33.78 -6.12 -4.31
CA LYS A 139 32.46 -5.52 -4.58
C LYS A 139 31.68 -5.13 -3.31
N PRO A 140 31.40 -6.04 -2.36
CA PRO A 140 30.73 -5.66 -1.11
C PRO A 140 31.56 -4.66 -0.30
N LEU A 141 32.89 -4.78 -0.26
CA LEU A 141 33.74 -3.81 0.42
C LEU A 141 33.61 -2.40 -0.20
N ALA A 142 33.60 -2.28 -1.52
CA ALA A 142 33.43 -1.00 -2.19
C ALA A 142 32.03 -0.41 -1.91
N ALA A 143 30.98 -1.23 -1.90
CA ALA A 143 29.63 -0.80 -1.56
C ALA A 143 29.55 -0.28 -0.11
N LEU A 144 30.07 -1.02 0.86
CA LEU A 144 30.11 -0.60 2.26
C LEU A 144 30.87 0.71 2.46
N LEU A 145 32.01 0.90 1.77
CA LEU A 145 32.78 2.15 1.85
C LEU A 145 32.02 3.33 1.23
N GLY A 146 31.30 3.12 0.14
CA GLY A 146 30.42 4.15 -0.44
C GLY A 146 29.27 4.54 0.50
N ALA A 147 28.63 3.55 1.13
CA ALA A 147 27.60 3.78 2.12
C ALA A 147 28.15 4.48 3.38
N LEU A 148 29.34 4.13 3.83
CA LEU A 148 30.03 4.78 4.96
C LEU A 148 30.35 6.23 4.65
N ASP A 149 30.87 6.54 3.46
CA ASP A 149 31.14 7.91 3.03
C ASP A 149 29.88 8.79 3.06
N ALA A 150 28.75 8.25 2.60
CA ALA A 150 27.48 8.95 2.67
C ALA A 150 26.99 9.16 4.12
N GLN A 151 27.16 8.19 5.01
CA GLN A 151 26.80 8.32 6.42
C GLN A 151 27.64 9.42 7.11
N ILE A 152 28.94 9.43 6.89
CA ILE A 152 29.84 10.47 7.43
C ILE A 152 29.45 11.84 6.88
N GLY A 153 29.25 11.94 5.56
CA GLY A 153 28.91 13.19 4.89
C GLY A 153 27.58 13.78 5.36
N LEU A 154 26.57 12.96 5.58
CA LEU A 154 25.26 13.37 6.09
C LEU A 154 25.25 13.57 7.62
N GLY A 155 26.14 12.89 8.36
CA GLY A 155 26.16 12.88 9.82
C GLY A 155 25.06 12.00 10.43
N ILE A 156 24.65 10.94 9.75
CA ILE A 156 23.64 9.96 10.20
C ILE A 156 24.24 8.56 10.22
N ALA A 157 23.63 7.63 10.94
CA ALA A 157 24.19 6.31 11.14
C ALA A 157 23.24 5.18 10.73
N SER A 158 23.81 4.06 10.31
CA SER A 158 23.09 2.80 10.19
C SER A 158 22.98 2.12 11.55
N ILE A 159 21.82 1.53 11.81
CA ILE A 159 21.51 0.78 13.03
C ILE A 159 21.64 -0.74 12.85
N GLY A 160 21.82 -1.19 11.62
CA GLY A 160 21.98 -2.59 11.30
C GLY A 160 21.76 -2.86 9.82
N GLY A 161 21.54 -4.12 9.50
CA GLY A 161 21.32 -4.57 8.15
C GLY A 161 21.35 -6.09 8.04
N LYS A 162 21.30 -6.57 6.82
CA LYS A 162 21.40 -7.97 6.45
C LYS A 162 22.25 -8.10 5.19
N ASP A 163 23.23 -8.95 5.24
CA ASP A 163 24.05 -9.31 4.08
C ASP A 163 23.84 -10.76 3.67
N SER A 164 24.02 -11.05 2.39
CA SER A 164 24.06 -12.40 1.85
C SER A 164 24.96 -12.47 0.62
N MET A 165 25.87 -13.43 0.63
CA MET A 165 26.82 -13.70 -0.45
C MET A 165 26.52 -15.06 -1.11
N SER A 166 25.22 -15.33 -1.34
CA SER A 166 24.71 -16.59 -1.89
C SER A 166 24.06 -16.45 -3.27
N GLY A 167 24.18 -15.28 -3.89
CA GLY A 167 23.51 -14.90 -5.13
C GLY A 167 24.13 -15.48 -6.41
N SER A 168 24.47 -16.77 -6.41
CA SER A 168 24.95 -17.47 -7.61
C SER A 168 24.15 -18.75 -7.82
N PHE A 169 23.66 -18.93 -9.04
CA PHE A 169 22.95 -20.14 -9.47
C PHE A 169 23.53 -20.57 -10.83
N GLU A 170 24.19 -21.74 -10.85
CA GLU A 170 24.95 -22.20 -12.02
C GLU A 170 25.95 -21.14 -12.52
N GLN A 171 25.77 -20.63 -13.74
CA GLN A 171 26.57 -19.57 -14.34
C GLN A 171 26.01 -18.16 -14.13
N LEU A 172 24.88 -18.01 -13.48
CA LEU A 172 24.25 -16.72 -13.22
C LEU A 172 24.69 -16.18 -11.86
N ASP A 173 25.18 -14.96 -11.86
CA ASP A 173 25.47 -14.19 -10.65
C ASP A 173 24.44 -13.05 -10.50
N VAL A 174 23.95 -12.83 -9.29
CA VAL A 174 23.11 -11.66 -9.01
C VAL A 174 23.91 -10.38 -9.24
N PRO A 175 23.30 -9.32 -9.81
CA PRO A 175 23.95 -8.01 -9.85
C PRO A 175 24.31 -7.53 -8.44
N PRO A 176 25.45 -6.81 -8.28
CA PRO A 176 25.80 -6.22 -7.00
C PRO A 176 24.66 -5.41 -6.42
N THR A 177 24.28 -5.67 -5.18
CA THR A 177 23.10 -5.05 -4.55
C THR A 177 23.44 -4.55 -3.16
N LEU A 178 23.25 -3.24 -2.93
CA LEU A 178 23.09 -2.63 -1.63
C LEU A 178 21.88 -1.71 -1.71
N VAL A 179 20.80 -2.09 -1.03
CA VAL A 179 19.61 -1.25 -0.84
C VAL A 179 19.77 -0.51 0.47
N SER A 180 19.66 0.81 0.43
CA SER A 180 19.57 1.64 1.64
C SER A 180 18.13 1.88 1.99
N PHE A 181 17.77 1.64 3.24
CA PHE A 181 16.51 2.08 3.83
C PHE A 181 16.79 3.17 4.84
N ALA A 182 16.10 4.30 4.70
CA ALA A 182 16.12 5.40 5.66
C ALA A 182 14.79 5.42 6.41
N THR A 183 14.81 5.47 7.74
CA THR A 183 13.62 5.51 8.58
C THR A 183 13.73 6.66 9.57
N ALA A 184 12.60 7.35 9.82
CA ALA A 184 12.51 8.40 10.82
C ALA A 184 11.12 8.45 11.45
N ILE A 185 11.04 9.11 12.62
CA ILE A 185 9.77 9.43 13.29
C ILE A 185 9.38 10.87 12.97
N GLY A 186 8.10 11.10 12.74
CA GLY A 186 7.57 12.42 12.39
C GLY A 186 6.11 12.61 12.83
N LYS A 187 5.49 13.63 12.26
CA LYS A 187 4.08 13.96 12.48
C LYS A 187 3.28 13.77 11.18
N ALA A 188 2.16 13.07 11.26
CA ALA A 188 1.30 12.82 10.12
C ALA A 188 0.80 14.12 9.44
N SER A 189 0.67 15.21 10.19
CA SER A 189 0.29 16.53 9.65
C SER A 189 1.35 17.20 8.78
N ARG A 190 2.60 16.74 8.81
CA ARG A 190 3.71 17.24 7.98
C ARG A 190 3.98 16.37 6.76
N VAL A 191 3.25 15.25 6.63
CA VAL A 191 3.48 14.30 5.54
C VAL A 191 2.98 14.87 4.23
N VAL A 192 3.86 14.90 3.24
CA VAL A 192 3.61 15.36 1.88
C VAL A 192 3.66 14.17 0.93
N SER A 193 2.67 14.03 0.09
CA SER A 193 2.63 12.98 -0.94
C SER A 193 3.19 13.46 -2.28
N THR A 194 3.40 12.52 -3.21
CA THR A 194 4.19 12.77 -4.42
C THR A 194 3.36 13.34 -5.58
N GLU A 195 2.07 13.00 -5.70
CA GLU A 195 1.24 13.40 -6.83
C GLU A 195 0.89 14.89 -6.85
N PHE A 196 0.86 15.53 -8.02
CA PHE A 196 0.34 16.89 -8.18
C PHE A 196 -1.09 17.02 -7.65
N LYS A 197 -1.38 18.15 -6.97
CA LYS A 197 -2.65 18.37 -6.26
C LYS A 197 -3.66 19.15 -7.06
N LYS A 198 -3.22 20.16 -7.79
CA LYS A 198 -4.12 21.04 -8.57
C LYS A 198 -3.42 21.59 -9.80
N PRO A 199 -4.16 21.95 -10.85
CA PRO A 199 -3.63 22.74 -11.96
C PRO A 199 -3.20 24.15 -11.53
N GLU A 200 -2.38 24.79 -12.36
CA GLU A 200 -1.91 26.18 -12.19
C GLU A 200 -1.05 26.40 -10.94
N SER A 201 -0.42 25.32 -10.44
CA SER A 201 0.56 25.41 -9.36
C SER A 201 1.95 25.65 -9.93
N THR A 202 2.72 26.51 -9.27
CA THR A 202 4.14 26.69 -9.54
C THR A 202 4.92 25.44 -9.11
N VAL A 203 5.85 25.00 -9.93
CA VAL A 203 6.73 23.85 -9.67
C VAL A 203 8.18 24.30 -9.69
N VAL A 204 8.91 23.99 -8.63
CA VAL A 204 10.33 24.36 -8.46
C VAL A 204 11.21 23.14 -8.20
N LEU A 205 12.51 23.28 -8.53
CA LEU A 205 13.55 22.29 -8.27
C LEU A 205 14.53 22.84 -7.23
N VAL A 206 14.69 22.12 -6.13
CA VAL A 206 15.79 22.32 -5.18
C VAL A 206 16.88 21.31 -5.49
N ARG A 207 18.06 21.80 -5.90
CA ARG A 207 19.16 20.97 -6.43
C ARG A 207 20.46 21.24 -5.66
N PRO A 208 21.20 20.19 -5.21
CA PRO A 208 22.50 20.35 -4.59
C PRO A 208 23.56 20.73 -5.63
N ILE A 209 24.66 21.28 -5.17
CA ILE A 209 25.87 21.45 -5.97
C ILE A 209 26.43 20.04 -6.27
N ILE A 210 26.72 19.79 -7.53
CA ILE A 210 27.32 18.52 -7.97
C ILE A 210 28.83 18.73 -8.10
N ASP A 211 29.59 17.81 -7.56
CA ASP A 211 31.04 17.74 -7.73
C ASP A 211 31.33 17.37 -9.21
N PRO A 212 32.02 18.24 -9.96
CA PRO A 212 32.27 18.01 -11.39
C PRO A 212 33.19 16.83 -11.69
N GLU A 213 34.03 16.40 -10.73
CA GLU A 213 34.93 15.29 -10.93
C GLU A 213 34.27 13.95 -10.73
N THR A 214 33.33 13.86 -9.77
CA THR A 214 32.70 12.60 -9.38
C THR A 214 31.25 12.49 -9.85
N GLY A 215 30.61 13.59 -10.22
CA GLY A 215 29.18 13.66 -10.50
C GLY A 215 28.28 13.46 -9.26
N CYS A 216 28.89 13.45 -8.07
CA CYS A 216 28.16 13.21 -6.81
C CYS A 216 27.71 14.52 -6.16
N PRO A 217 26.57 14.53 -5.43
CA PRO A 217 26.16 15.69 -4.63
C PRO A 217 27.18 16.05 -3.56
N ASN A 218 27.47 17.35 -3.43
CA ASN A 218 28.23 17.88 -2.33
C ASN A 218 27.38 17.85 -1.04
N PHE A 219 27.87 17.22 0.01
CA PHE A 219 27.10 17.04 1.26
C PHE A 219 26.77 18.34 2.00
N PHE A 220 27.58 19.37 1.88
CA PHE A 220 27.28 20.65 2.51
C PHE A 220 26.05 21.30 1.87
N SER A 221 26.03 21.41 0.54
CA SER A 221 24.89 21.93 -0.19
C SER A 221 23.65 21.02 -0.08
N LEU A 222 23.83 19.70 -0.05
CA LEU A 222 22.76 18.73 0.11
C LEU A 222 22.04 18.91 1.44
N LYS A 223 22.78 19.00 2.55
CA LYS A 223 22.20 19.24 3.89
C LYS A 223 21.50 20.60 3.99
N ALA A 224 22.10 21.63 3.39
CA ALA A 224 21.47 22.96 3.34
C ALA A 224 20.11 22.91 2.59
N ASN A 225 20.07 22.23 1.46
CA ASN A 225 18.84 22.04 0.68
C ASN A 225 17.77 21.22 1.43
N TYR A 226 18.19 20.18 2.15
CA TYR A 226 17.25 19.41 2.99
C TYR A 226 16.60 20.32 4.04
N LYS A 227 17.37 21.17 4.72
CA LYS A 227 16.82 22.13 5.67
C LYS A 227 15.86 23.13 5.04
N ILE A 228 16.15 23.61 3.86
CA ILE A 228 15.24 24.50 3.11
C ILE A 228 13.91 23.78 2.83
N VAL A 229 13.95 22.54 2.32
CA VAL A 229 12.74 21.76 2.00
C VAL A 229 11.95 21.42 3.27
N GLU A 230 12.63 20.98 4.35
CA GLU A 230 12.02 20.70 5.65
C GLU A 230 11.26 21.92 6.19
N ASN A 231 11.86 23.11 6.14
CA ASN A 231 11.23 24.36 6.59
C ASN A 231 10.03 24.73 5.72
N MET A 232 10.15 24.63 4.38
CA MET A 232 9.05 24.93 3.48
C MET A 232 7.84 23.99 3.69
N ILE A 233 8.10 22.72 3.99
CA ILE A 233 7.04 21.76 4.32
C ILE A 233 6.42 22.08 5.69
N GLU A 234 7.24 22.40 6.69
CA GLU A 234 6.76 22.77 8.04
C GLU A 234 5.88 24.03 8.04
N GLU A 235 6.21 24.99 7.17
CA GLU A 235 5.45 26.22 6.96
C GLU A 235 4.21 26.04 6.06
N GLY A 236 3.97 24.81 5.54
CA GLY A 236 2.81 24.50 4.70
C GLY A 236 2.88 25.09 3.30
N MET A 237 4.07 25.45 2.83
CA MET A 237 4.29 26.05 1.49
C MET A 237 4.30 25.01 0.36
N VAL A 238 4.41 23.73 0.67
CA VAL A 238 4.56 22.62 -0.29
C VAL A 238 3.29 21.80 -0.36
N ALA A 239 2.70 21.67 -1.55
CA ALA A 239 1.52 20.85 -1.80
C ALA A 239 1.88 19.39 -2.09
N SER A 240 2.92 19.15 -2.89
CA SER A 240 3.46 17.82 -3.20
C SER A 240 4.96 17.89 -3.47
N ALA A 241 5.67 16.77 -3.27
CA ALA A 241 7.10 16.70 -3.45
C ALA A 241 7.56 15.36 -4.03
N CYS A 242 8.57 15.39 -4.90
CA CYS A 242 9.16 14.20 -5.50
C CYS A 242 10.69 14.29 -5.50
N SER A 243 11.36 13.23 -5.03
CA SER A 243 12.80 13.09 -5.21
C SER A 243 13.13 12.81 -6.67
N VAL A 244 14.20 13.42 -7.18
CA VAL A 244 14.70 13.17 -8.54
C VAL A 244 15.76 12.06 -8.48
N GLY A 245 15.62 11.06 -9.35
CA GLY A 245 16.50 9.89 -9.38
C GLY A 245 16.99 9.55 -10.78
N TYR A 246 16.88 8.28 -11.12
CA TYR A 246 17.43 7.63 -12.30
C TYR A 246 17.05 8.25 -13.65
N GLY A 247 15.77 8.55 -13.88
CA GLY A 247 15.26 9.14 -15.13
C GLY A 247 15.19 10.68 -15.12
N GLY A 248 15.82 11.31 -14.14
CA GLY A 248 15.93 12.77 -14.05
C GLY A 248 14.59 13.47 -13.76
N ILE A 249 14.55 14.74 -14.12
CA ILE A 249 13.37 15.62 -13.97
C ILE A 249 12.18 15.07 -14.78
N ALA A 250 12.44 14.51 -15.95
CA ALA A 250 11.41 13.96 -16.83
C ALA A 250 10.63 12.81 -16.17
N GLU A 251 11.32 11.88 -15.52
CA GLU A 251 10.69 10.78 -14.76
C GLU A 251 9.87 11.31 -13.60
N ALA A 252 10.44 12.21 -12.80
CA ALA A 252 9.79 12.74 -11.60
C ALA A 252 8.49 13.48 -11.93
N LEU A 253 8.54 14.43 -12.88
CA LEU A 253 7.36 15.19 -13.32
C LEU A 253 6.28 14.29 -13.95
N PHE A 254 6.68 13.32 -14.78
CA PHE A 254 5.77 12.33 -15.34
C PHE A 254 5.01 11.58 -14.23
N LYS A 255 5.75 11.02 -13.25
CA LYS A 255 5.16 10.28 -12.14
C LYS A 255 4.26 11.14 -11.24
N MET A 256 4.64 12.40 -10.99
CA MET A 256 3.82 13.35 -10.23
C MET A 256 2.46 13.61 -10.91
N GLY A 257 2.41 13.62 -12.23
CA GLY A 257 1.19 13.87 -13.00
C GLY A 257 0.17 12.74 -13.01
N LEU A 258 0.59 11.48 -12.78
CA LEU A 258 -0.23 10.27 -12.98
C LEU A 258 -1.44 10.19 -12.04
N GLY A 259 -1.22 10.42 -10.75
CA GLY A 259 -2.18 10.09 -9.68
C GLY A 259 -3.48 10.88 -9.74
N ASN A 260 -3.43 12.13 -10.19
CA ASN A 260 -4.58 13.01 -10.32
C ASN A 260 -4.86 13.42 -11.77
N ARG A 261 -4.11 12.87 -12.75
CA ARG A 261 -4.18 13.22 -14.17
C ARG A 261 -4.01 14.72 -14.41
N ILE A 262 -2.98 15.27 -13.80
CA ILE A 262 -2.60 16.68 -13.94
C ILE A 262 -1.38 16.74 -14.86
N GLY A 263 -1.45 17.60 -15.88
CA GLY A 263 -0.35 17.80 -16.82
C GLY A 263 0.71 18.75 -16.26
N PHE A 264 1.75 18.96 -17.06
CA PHE A 264 2.84 19.87 -16.73
C PHE A 264 3.34 20.61 -17.96
N LYS A 265 3.63 21.90 -17.78
CA LYS A 265 4.25 22.76 -18.79
C LYS A 265 5.55 23.35 -18.27
N MET A 266 6.65 23.01 -18.93
CA MET A 266 7.97 23.53 -18.63
C MET A 266 8.04 25.02 -18.98
N ARG A 267 8.61 25.81 -18.06
CA ARG A 267 8.94 27.23 -18.26
C ARG A 267 10.46 27.46 -18.30
N ALA A 268 11.22 26.57 -17.64
CA ALA A 268 12.67 26.63 -17.67
C ALA A 268 13.21 26.30 -19.08
N ASP A 269 14.22 27.04 -19.49
CA ASP A 269 14.99 26.71 -20.70
C ASP A 269 15.97 25.58 -20.38
N MET A 270 15.53 24.36 -20.64
CA MET A 270 16.29 23.15 -20.40
C MET A 270 16.44 22.33 -21.69
N THR A 271 17.62 21.83 -21.90
CA THR A 271 17.89 20.91 -23.00
C THR A 271 17.28 19.53 -22.72
N THR A 272 17.00 18.77 -23.78
CA THR A 272 16.57 17.38 -23.66
C THR A 272 17.53 16.56 -22.79
N HIS A 273 18.85 16.77 -22.88
CA HIS A 273 19.83 16.08 -22.05
C HIS A 273 19.59 16.34 -20.54
N GLN A 274 19.43 17.60 -20.15
CA GLN A 274 19.22 17.99 -18.75
C GLN A 274 17.93 17.44 -18.15
N MET A 275 16.90 17.22 -18.99
CA MET A 275 15.65 16.61 -18.54
C MET A 275 15.79 15.16 -18.07
N PHE A 276 16.71 14.42 -18.68
CA PHE A 276 16.91 12.98 -18.42
C PHE A 276 18.17 12.66 -17.60
N GLU A 277 18.91 13.67 -17.18
CA GLU A 277 20.12 13.50 -16.36
C GLU A 277 19.72 13.06 -14.94
N PRO A 278 20.30 11.97 -14.39
CA PRO A 278 20.10 11.60 -13.00
C PRO A 278 20.53 12.73 -12.06
N MET A 279 19.64 13.13 -11.15
CA MET A 279 19.91 14.25 -10.23
C MET A 279 19.64 13.84 -8.78
N TYR A 280 20.34 12.79 -8.30
CA TYR A 280 20.22 12.34 -6.91
C TYR A 280 20.46 13.47 -5.90
N GLY A 281 19.65 13.51 -4.85
CA GLY A 281 19.68 14.59 -3.86
C GLY A 281 18.82 15.81 -4.22
N SER A 282 18.26 15.86 -5.43
CA SER A 282 17.35 16.93 -5.85
C SER A 282 15.90 16.60 -5.52
N ILE A 283 15.08 17.62 -5.25
CA ILE A 283 13.65 17.50 -4.94
C ILE A 283 12.86 18.48 -5.79
N ILE A 284 11.81 18.00 -6.45
CA ILE A 284 10.81 18.81 -7.13
C ILE A 284 9.67 19.06 -6.15
N LEU A 285 9.23 20.32 -6.06
CA LEU A 285 8.17 20.78 -5.18
C LEU A 285 7.05 21.43 -5.98
N GLU A 286 5.80 21.01 -5.77
CA GLU A 286 4.60 21.77 -6.14
C GLU A 286 4.29 22.74 -5.02
N MET A 287 4.18 24.03 -5.34
CA MET A 287 4.06 25.10 -4.36
C MET A 287 2.60 25.48 -4.11
N VAL A 288 2.27 25.76 -2.86
CA VAL A 288 0.99 26.38 -2.45
C VAL A 288 0.99 27.87 -2.70
N SER A 289 2.16 28.50 -2.57
CA SER A 289 2.44 29.92 -2.73
C SER A 289 3.77 30.12 -3.45
N ASP A 290 4.17 31.37 -3.69
CA ASP A 290 5.47 31.68 -4.28
C ASP A 290 6.61 31.06 -3.46
N SER A 291 7.56 30.46 -4.14
CA SER A 291 8.69 29.81 -3.50
C SER A 291 9.79 30.80 -3.15
N PRO A 292 10.29 30.79 -1.91
CA PRO A 292 11.45 31.59 -1.51
C PRO A 292 12.77 31.01 -2.03
N ALA A 293 12.78 29.77 -2.52
CA ALA A 293 13.99 29.05 -2.92
C ALA A 293 13.71 28.06 -4.04
N GLY A 294 14.76 27.63 -4.73
CA GLY A 294 14.70 26.69 -5.84
C GLY A 294 14.65 27.34 -7.21
N MET A 295 14.87 26.55 -8.23
CA MET A 295 14.78 26.95 -9.65
C MET A 295 13.37 26.72 -10.13
N LEU A 296 12.73 27.74 -10.70
CA LEU A 296 11.43 27.57 -11.38
C LEU A 296 11.57 26.57 -12.52
N LEU A 297 10.81 25.47 -12.47
CA LEU A 297 10.69 24.52 -13.57
C LEU A 297 9.52 24.87 -14.50
N GLY A 298 8.37 25.17 -13.95
CA GLY A 298 7.16 25.42 -14.72
C GLY A 298 5.90 25.44 -13.89
N GLU A 299 4.80 25.05 -14.50
CA GLU A 299 3.47 25.04 -13.91
C GLU A 299 2.71 23.76 -14.23
N THR A 300 1.86 23.33 -13.32
CA THR A 300 0.90 22.26 -13.56
C THR A 300 -0.24 22.73 -14.46
N THR A 301 -0.81 21.83 -15.28
CA THR A 301 -1.88 22.15 -16.22
C THR A 301 -3.10 21.26 -16.05
N LYS A 302 -4.27 21.79 -16.42
CA LYS A 302 -5.52 21.01 -16.41
C LYS A 302 -5.54 19.96 -17.53
N GLU A 303 -4.92 20.26 -18.68
CA GLU A 303 -4.76 19.30 -19.74
C GLU A 303 -3.76 18.23 -19.32
N TYR A 304 -4.09 16.97 -19.54
CA TYR A 304 -3.24 15.83 -19.19
C TYR A 304 -2.14 15.64 -20.25
N THR A 305 -1.24 16.62 -20.35
CA THR A 305 -0.14 16.67 -21.31
C THR A 305 1.17 17.05 -20.63
N PHE A 306 2.29 16.69 -21.24
CA PHE A 306 3.61 17.10 -20.80
C PHE A 306 4.26 17.99 -21.89
N GLU A 307 4.43 19.28 -21.62
CA GLU A 307 5.06 20.23 -22.55
C GLU A 307 6.49 20.53 -22.09
N SER A 308 7.47 20.20 -22.90
CA SER A 308 8.90 20.49 -22.68
C SER A 308 9.70 20.40 -23.98
N CYS A 309 10.85 21.08 -24.05
CA CYS A 309 11.77 21.04 -25.18
C CYS A 309 11.11 21.32 -26.54
N GLY A 310 10.06 22.17 -26.56
CA GLY A 310 9.30 22.50 -27.76
C GLY A 310 8.30 21.44 -28.22
N GLU A 311 8.14 20.36 -27.48
CA GLU A 311 7.21 19.27 -27.78
C GLU A 311 6.09 19.20 -26.73
N LYS A 312 4.89 18.77 -27.16
CA LYS A 312 3.71 18.54 -26.30
C LYS A 312 3.30 17.07 -26.42
N LEU A 313 3.41 16.33 -25.34
CA LEU A 313 3.16 14.89 -25.30
C LEU A 313 1.83 14.58 -24.62
N ASP A 314 1.13 13.55 -25.11
CA ASP A 314 -0.04 12.99 -24.44
C ASP A 314 0.39 12.12 -23.26
N MET A 315 0.03 12.52 -22.05
CA MET A 315 0.32 11.77 -20.83
C MET A 315 -0.45 10.44 -20.77
N ALA A 316 -1.60 10.32 -21.44
CA ALA A 316 -2.35 9.06 -21.47
C ALA A 316 -1.61 7.99 -22.29
N GLU A 317 -0.98 8.37 -23.41
CA GLU A 317 -0.12 7.47 -24.20
C GLU A 317 1.11 7.03 -23.40
N LEU A 318 1.79 7.96 -22.74
CA LEU A 318 2.95 7.65 -21.90
C LEU A 318 2.56 6.76 -20.71
N GLN A 319 1.41 7.01 -20.09
CA GLN A 319 0.85 6.18 -19.02
C GLN A 319 0.61 4.74 -19.49
N GLU A 320 0.02 4.56 -20.68
CA GLU A 320 -0.23 3.21 -21.23
C GLU A 320 1.08 2.43 -21.44
N ILE A 321 2.13 3.07 -21.97
CA ILE A 321 3.45 2.43 -22.10
C ILE A 321 4.01 2.05 -20.72
N TRP A 322 3.89 2.95 -19.74
CA TRP A 322 4.38 2.77 -18.38
C TRP A 322 3.69 1.63 -17.64
N GLU A 323 2.36 1.52 -17.78
CA GLU A 323 1.55 0.47 -17.12
C GLU A 323 1.70 -0.88 -17.79
N SER A 324 1.77 -0.93 -19.12
CA SER A 324 1.71 -2.19 -19.89
C SER A 324 3.00 -3.02 -19.81
N LYS A 325 4.14 -2.41 -19.45
CA LYS A 325 5.46 -3.10 -19.47
C LYS A 325 5.51 -4.37 -18.61
N LEU A 326 4.99 -4.34 -17.40
CA LEU A 326 4.96 -5.48 -16.48
C LEU A 326 3.59 -6.16 -16.39
N GLU A 327 2.57 -5.66 -17.08
CA GLU A 327 1.22 -6.24 -17.05
C GLU A 327 1.19 -7.74 -17.43
N PRO A 328 1.99 -8.25 -18.40
CA PRO A 328 2.02 -9.68 -18.70
C PRO A 328 2.53 -10.58 -17.56
N VAL A 329 3.38 -10.03 -16.67
CA VAL A 329 4.00 -10.78 -15.55
C VAL A 329 3.30 -10.49 -14.22
N TYR A 330 2.92 -9.24 -14.01
CA TYR A 330 2.27 -8.75 -12.79
C TYR A 330 0.99 -7.98 -13.14
N PRO A 331 -0.04 -8.67 -13.64
CA PRO A 331 -1.28 -8.01 -14.05
C PRO A 331 -1.98 -7.36 -12.85
N TYR A 332 -2.55 -6.18 -13.05
CA TYR A 332 -3.42 -5.51 -12.07
C TYR A 332 -4.62 -4.81 -12.71
N ARG A 333 -4.57 -4.64 -14.05
CA ARG A 333 -5.66 -4.05 -14.82
C ARG A 333 -6.63 -5.16 -15.23
N LYS A 334 -7.85 -5.15 -14.69
CA LYS A 334 -8.95 -5.97 -15.20
C LYS A 334 -10.14 -5.08 -15.47
N ALA A 335 -10.60 -5.08 -16.72
CA ALA A 335 -11.91 -4.57 -17.05
C ALA A 335 -12.95 -5.53 -16.46
N GLY A 336 -13.70 -5.07 -15.47
CA GLY A 336 -14.92 -5.75 -15.02
C GLY A 336 -16.12 -5.24 -15.82
N PRO A 337 -17.23 -5.99 -15.86
CA PRO A 337 -18.49 -5.47 -16.38
C PRO A 337 -18.90 -4.23 -15.56
N ALA A 338 -19.52 -3.26 -16.21
CA ALA A 338 -20.11 -2.12 -15.53
C ALA A 338 -21.08 -2.61 -14.45
N VAL A 339 -20.90 -2.14 -13.22
CA VAL A 339 -21.78 -2.53 -12.11
C VAL A 339 -23.08 -1.76 -12.24
N GLU A 340 -24.19 -2.47 -12.43
CA GLU A 340 -25.52 -1.86 -12.37
C GLU A 340 -25.76 -1.28 -10.97
N LYS A 341 -26.20 -0.01 -10.93
CA LYS A 341 -26.59 0.65 -9.68
C LYS A 341 -27.93 0.09 -9.22
N ILE A 342 -27.90 -0.89 -8.32
CA ILE A 342 -29.09 -1.45 -7.73
C ILE A 342 -29.36 -0.73 -6.41
N ASN A 343 -30.57 -0.21 -6.21
CA ASN A 343 -31.02 0.40 -4.97
C ASN A 343 -32.07 -0.49 -4.33
N GLY A 344 -31.87 -0.88 -3.08
CA GLY A 344 -32.90 -1.46 -2.26
C GLY A 344 -33.77 -0.33 -1.68
N SER A 345 -35.06 -0.29 -2.04
CA SER A 345 -36.04 0.65 -1.45
C SER A 345 -36.60 0.05 -0.16
N LEU A 346 -35.87 0.12 0.95
CA LEU A 346 -36.32 -0.44 2.21
C LEU A 346 -36.28 0.63 3.31
N THR A 347 -37.34 0.68 4.11
CA THR A 347 -37.37 1.48 5.34
C THR A 347 -36.28 0.91 6.27
N ALA A 348 -35.44 1.77 6.81
CA ALA A 348 -34.45 1.35 7.80
C ALA A 348 -35.17 0.64 8.98
N PRO A 349 -34.71 -0.53 9.41
CA PRO A 349 -35.30 -1.17 10.59
C PRO A 349 -35.07 -0.29 11.81
N ALA A 350 -35.99 -0.38 12.77
CA ALA A 350 -35.79 0.25 14.06
C ALA A 350 -34.50 -0.33 14.70
N ALA A 351 -33.74 0.51 15.38
CA ALA A 351 -32.55 0.03 16.11
C ALA A 351 -32.96 -1.08 17.10
N PRO A 352 -32.17 -2.16 17.21
CA PRO A 352 -32.44 -3.26 18.12
C PRO A 352 -32.59 -2.74 19.56
N LYS A 353 -33.64 -3.18 20.25
CA LYS A 353 -33.87 -2.83 21.65
C LYS A 353 -33.27 -3.91 22.56
N ILE A 354 -31.96 -4.01 22.60
CA ILE A 354 -31.28 -5.05 23.41
C ILE A 354 -31.33 -4.80 24.92
N GLY A 355 -31.75 -3.63 25.37
CA GLY A 355 -31.96 -3.33 26.81
C GLY A 355 -30.69 -3.40 27.67
N VAL A 356 -29.51 -3.46 27.07
CA VAL A 356 -28.21 -3.62 27.73
C VAL A 356 -27.37 -2.39 27.46
N ALA A 357 -26.91 -1.72 28.51
CA ALA A 357 -26.13 -0.51 28.41
C ALA A 357 -24.74 -0.76 27.76
N LYS A 358 -24.16 -1.94 27.98
CA LYS A 358 -22.86 -2.35 27.47
C LYS A 358 -22.99 -3.73 26.82
N PRO A 359 -23.23 -3.83 25.51
CA PRO A 359 -23.42 -5.11 24.83
C PRO A 359 -22.19 -6.01 24.93
N LYS A 360 -22.38 -7.27 25.29
CA LYS A 360 -21.32 -8.29 25.24
C LYS A 360 -21.11 -8.77 23.81
N VAL A 361 -19.84 -8.85 23.41
CA VAL A 361 -19.42 -9.34 22.10
C VAL A 361 -18.53 -10.57 22.30
N ILE A 362 -18.96 -11.74 21.86
CA ILE A 362 -18.10 -12.92 21.85
C ILE A 362 -17.33 -13.01 20.52
N ILE A 363 -16.01 -13.18 20.64
CA ILE A 363 -15.08 -13.29 19.52
C ILE A 363 -14.42 -14.68 19.59
N PRO A 364 -14.99 -15.71 18.92
CA PRO A 364 -14.37 -17.03 18.89
C PRO A 364 -13.13 -17.03 18.00
N VAL A 365 -12.05 -17.54 18.52
CA VAL A 365 -10.73 -17.61 17.87
C VAL A 365 -10.38 -19.05 17.58
N PHE A 366 -10.27 -19.37 16.30
CA PHE A 366 -9.90 -20.70 15.80
C PHE A 366 -8.41 -20.76 15.49
N PRO A 367 -7.79 -21.95 15.42
CA PRO A 367 -6.42 -22.07 14.93
C PRO A 367 -6.24 -21.41 13.57
N GLY A 368 -5.31 -20.45 13.47
CA GLY A 368 -5.08 -19.65 12.26
C GLY A 368 -5.92 -18.36 12.17
N THR A 369 -6.79 -18.06 13.14
CA THR A 369 -7.46 -16.75 13.24
C THR A 369 -6.46 -15.65 13.56
N ASN A 370 -6.66 -14.48 12.95
CA ASN A 370 -5.92 -13.24 13.21
C ASN A 370 -6.89 -12.08 13.47
N CYS A 371 -6.37 -10.95 13.96
CA CYS A 371 -7.11 -9.71 14.19
C CYS A 371 -8.15 -9.77 15.33
N GLU A 372 -8.11 -10.78 16.20
CA GLU A 372 -9.01 -10.87 17.36
C GLU A 372 -8.80 -9.71 18.34
N TYR A 373 -7.57 -9.31 18.59
CA TYR A 373 -7.26 -8.18 19.47
C TYR A 373 -7.69 -6.84 18.87
N ASP A 374 -7.46 -6.63 17.56
CA ASP A 374 -7.89 -5.41 16.88
C ASP A 374 -9.42 -5.33 16.82
N THR A 375 -10.07 -6.47 16.59
CA THR A 375 -11.52 -6.60 16.63
C THR A 375 -12.08 -6.26 18.03
N ALA A 376 -11.48 -6.82 19.09
CA ALA A 376 -11.88 -6.54 20.46
C ALA A 376 -11.69 -5.05 20.80
N LYS A 377 -10.56 -4.45 20.42
CA LYS A 377 -10.32 -3.00 20.60
C LYS A 377 -11.38 -2.14 19.89
N ALA A 378 -11.77 -2.51 18.67
CA ALA A 378 -12.78 -1.77 17.92
C ALA A 378 -14.14 -1.78 18.63
N PHE A 379 -14.58 -2.93 19.12
CA PHE A 379 -15.81 -3.06 19.89
C PHE A 379 -15.75 -2.34 21.24
N ALA A 380 -14.61 -2.43 21.96
CA ALA A 380 -14.41 -1.71 23.22
C ALA A 380 -14.47 -0.19 23.02
N ARG A 381 -13.85 0.35 21.95
CA ARG A 381 -13.93 1.78 21.59
C ARG A 381 -15.36 2.22 21.26
N ALA A 382 -16.18 1.33 20.70
CA ALA A 382 -17.59 1.58 20.44
C ALA A 382 -18.49 1.45 21.69
N GLY A 383 -17.92 1.12 22.86
CA GLY A 383 -18.63 1.03 24.13
C GLY A 383 -19.17 -0.37 24.46
N ALA A 384 -18.80 -1.38 23.69
CA ALA A 384 -19.17 -2.77 23.97
C ALA A 384 -18.20 -3.45 24.96
N ASP A 385 -18.52 -4.68 25.38
CA ASP A 385 -17.72 -5.55 26.24
C ASP A 385 -17.26 -6.80 25.47
N PRO A 386 -16.11 -6.74 24.77
CA PRO A 386 -15.63 -7.86 23.98
C PRO A 386 -14.95 -8.93 24.84
N GLU A 387 -15.25 -10.19 24.55
CA GLU A 387 -14.63 -11.36 25.15
C GLU A 387 -14.03 -12.23 24.03
N ILE A 388 -12.73 -12.54 24.14
CA ILE A 388 -12.03 -13.44 23.22
C ILE A 388 -12.09 -14.86 23.78
N LEU A 389 -12.63 -15.81 23.00
CA LEU A 389 -12.75 -17.21 23.37
C LEU A 389 -11.91 -18.07 22.42
N VAL A 390 -10.84 -18.67 22.93
CA VAL A 390 -9.97 -19.54 22.13
C VAL A 390 -10.59 -20.94 22.01
N VAL A 391 -10.84 -21.36 20.77
CA VAL A 391 -11.29 -22.71 20.43
C VAL A 391 -10.08 -23.62 20.34
N ARG A 392 -10.00 -24.58 21.27
CA ARG A 392 -8.93 -25.58 21.33
C ARG A 392 -9.31 -26.79 20.49
N ASN A 393 -8.34 -27.37 19.77
CA ASN A 393 -8.57 -28.51 18.86
C ASN A 393 -7.47 -29.59 18.93
N LEU A 394 -6.64 -29.62 19.98
CA LEU A 394 -5.56 -30.61 20.10
C LEU A 394 -6.09 -32.01 20.38
N THR A 395 -7.19 -32.09 21.10
CA THR A 395 -7.84 -33.37 21.43
C THR A 395 -9.35 -33.29 21.21
N PRO A 396 -10.06 -34.42 21.06
CA PRO A 396 -11.53 -34.43 21.01
C PRO A 396 -12.19 -33.81 22.25
N ALA A 397 -11.57 -33.95 23.42
CA ALA A 397 -12.03 -33.33 24.66
C ALA A 397 -11.94 -31.81 24.59
N ASP A 398 -10.84 -31.24 24.07
CA ASP A 398 -10.69 -29.81 23.86
C ASP A 398 -11.77 -29.24 22.96
N VAL A 399 -12.12 -29.96 21.91
CA VAL A 399 -13.20 -29.54 20.99
C VAL A 399 -14.54 -29.53 21.69
N ALA A 400 -14.85 -30.58 22.48
CA ALA A 400 -16.09 -30.66 23.25
C ALA A 400 -16.20 -29.54 24.30
N GLU A 401 -15.15 -29.30 25.06
CA GLU A 401 -15.09 -28.21 26.05
C GLU A 401 -15.23 -26.83 25.40
N SER A 402 -14.58 -26.64 24.23
CA SER A 402 -14.70 -25.39 23.47
C SER A 402 -16.10 -25.17 22.93
N CYS A 403 -16.78 -26.23 22.49
CA CYS A 403 -18.20 -26.15 22.10
C CYS A 403 -19.09 -25.72 23.27
N GLU A 404 -18.94 -26.34 24.43
CA GLU A 404 -19.69 -25.99 25.63
C GLU A 404 -19.43 -24.54 26.08
N ALA A 405 -18.17 -24.12 26.04
CA ALA A 405 -17.78 -22.76 26.39
C ALA A 405 -18.41 -21.74 25.42
N LEU A 406 -18.37 -22.03 24.10
CA LEU A 406 -18.96 -21.15 23.10
C LEU A 406 -20.48 -21.06 23.24
N VAL A 407 -21.17 -22.16 23.50
CA VAL A 407 -22.61 -22.21 23.78
C VAL A 407 -22.98 -21.27 24.93
N LYS A 408 -22.27 -21.36 26.07
CA LYS A 408 -22.48 -20.49 27.23
C LYS A 408 -22.19 -19.02 26.90
N ALA A 409 -21.13 -18.78 26.13
CA ALA A 409 -20.74 -17.43 25.73
C ALA A 409 -21.77 -16.78 24.77
N ILE A 410 -22.32 -17.53 23.81
CA ILE A 410 -23.37 -17.05 22.91
C ILE A 410 -24.64 -16.70 23.73
N ASP A 411 -25.03 -17.55 24.68
CA ASP A 411 -26.20 -17.29 25.54
C ASP A 411 -26.06 -15.99 26.37
N ALA A 412 -24.83 -15.66 26.78
CA ALA A 412 -24.52 -14.47 27.56
C ALA A 412 -24.28 -13.20 26.71
N SER A 413 -24.15 -13.32 25.38
CA SER A 413 -23.74 -12.23 24.49
C SER A 413 -24.90 -11.69 23.65
N GLN A 414 -24.77 -10.47 23.18
CA GLN A 414 -25.67 -9.82 22.23
C GLN A 414 -25.11 -9.84 20.81
N ILE A 415 -23.80 -10.02 20.66
CA ILE A 415 -23.11 -10.00 19.36
C ILE A 415 -22.14 -11.20 19.31
N VAL A 416 -22.13 -11.89 18.16
CA VAL A 416 -21.07 -12.85 17.78
C VAL A 416 -20.28 -12.24 16.64
N MET A 417 -18.96 -12.11 16.83
CA MET A 417 -18.07 -11.53 15.82
C MET A 417 -17.00 -12.55 15.40
N LEU A 418 -17.00 -12.92 14.12
CA LEU A 418 -16.00 -13.82 13.52
C LEU A 418 -14.86 -12.98 12.90
N PRO A 419 -13.65 -13.01 13.46
CA PRO A 419 -12.52 -12.27 12.90
C PRO A 419 -11.97 -12.93 11.63
N GLY A 420 -10.98 -12.27 11.02
CA GLY A 420 -10.28 -12.76 9.86
C GLY A 420 -9.16 -13.75 10.19
N GLY A 421 -8.36 -14.05 9.20
CA GLY A 421 -7.23 -14.97 9.27
C GLY A 421 -7.35 -16.14 8.31
N PHE A 422 -6.78 -17.28 8.68
CA PHE A 422 -6.69 -18.50 7.89
C PHE A 422 -7.04 -19.71 8.75
N SER A 423 -8.30 -19.81 9.15
CA SER A 423 -8.77 -20.83 10.08
C SER A 423 -8.57 -22.26 9.54
N GLY A 424 -7.85 -23.09 10.32
CA GLY A 424 -7.53 -24.46 9.93
C GLY A 424 -6.51 -24.57 8.78
N GLY A 425 -5.78 -23.48 8.45
CA GLY A 425 -4.73 -23.45 7.43
C GLY A 425 -5.22 -23.14 6.03
N ASP A 426 -6.51 -22.84 5.85
CA ASP A 426 -7.17 -22.52 4.56
C ASP A 426 -6.70 -23.40 3.42
N GLU A 427 -7.24 -24.61 3.38
CA GLU A 427 -7.01 -25.55 2.30
C GLU A 427 -7.50 -24.99 0.93
N PRO A 428 -6.89 -25.44 -0.20
CA PRO A 428 -7.10 -24.83 -1.53
C PRO A 428 -8.55 -24.67 -1.97
N ASP A 429 -9.46 -25.47 -1.43
CA ASP A 429 -10.85 -25.50 -1.87
C ASP A 429 -11.80 -24.66 -1.02
N GLY A 430 -11.30 -23.68 -0.33
CA GLY A 430 -12.15 -22.69 0.28
C GLY A 430 -11.92 -22.41 1.75
N SER A 431 -11.83 -21.15 1.99
CA SER A 431 -11.59 -20.52 3.28
C SER A 431 -12.78 -20.63 4.22
N GLY A 432 -12.51 -20.66 5.52
CA GLY A 432 -13.53 -20.69 6.56
C GLY A 432 -14.17 -22.07 6.81
N LYS A 433 -13.62 -23.16 6.28
CA LYS A 433 -14.16 -24.52 6.46
C LYS A 433 -14.21 -24.94 7.93
N PHE A 434 -13.17 -24.68 8.68
CA PHE A 434 -13.09 -25.07 10.09
C PHE A 434 -14.16 -24.33 10.92
N ILE A 435 -14.29 -23.03 10.75
CA ILE A 435 -15.34 -22.22 11.37
C ILE A 435 -16.72 -22.77 10.98
N THR A 436 -16.92 -23.01 9.69
CA THR A 436 -18.18 -23.52 9.15
C THR A 436 -18.56 -24.88 9.76
N ALA A 437 -17.61 -25.81 9.82
CA ALA A 437 -17.84 -27.14 10.42
C ALA A 437 -18.20 -27.01 11.91
N PHE A 438 -17.50 -26.15 12.66
CA PHE A 438 -17.73 -25.94 14.08
C PHE A 438 -19.12 -25.34 14.36
N PHE A 439 -19.53 -24.33 13.58
CA PHE A 439 -20.84 -23.69 13.73
C PHE A 439 -22.01 -24.55 13.24
N ARG A 440 -21.79 -25.62 12.50
CA ARG A 440 -22.78 -26.63 12.15
C ARG A 440 -23.06 -27.63 13.26
N ASN A 441 -22.29 -27.62 14.36
CA ASN A 441 -22.65 -28.38 15.54
C ASN A 441 -24.09 -28.04 15.94
N PRO A 442 -24.99 -29.04 16.13
CA PRO A 442 -26.41 -28.79 16.36
C PRO A 442 -26.72 -27.85 17.50
N VAL A 443 -25.97 -27.96 18.62
CA VAL A 443 -26.17 -27.13 19.80
C VAL A 443 -25.75 -25.69 19.54
N ILE A 444 -24.60 -25.48 18.87
CA ILE A 444 -24.13 -24.12 18.50
C ILE A 444 -25.10 -23.50 17.50
N LYS A 445 -25.53 -24.25 16.48
CA LYS A 445 -26.52 -23.83 15.49
C LYS A 445 -27.81 -23.33 16.15
N GLU A 446 -28.35 -24.09 17.11
CA GLU A 446 -29.55 -23.70 17.87
C GLU A 446 -29.33 -22.35 18.60
N LYS A 447 -28.19 -22.18 19.28
CA LYS A 447 -27.88 -20.96 20.02
C LYS A 447 -27.69 -19.73 19.11
N VAL A 448 -27.07 -19.91 17.94
CA VAL A 448 -26.97 -18.85 16.93
C VAL A 448 -28.37 -18.47 16.42
N HIS A 449 -29.23 -19.44 16.14
CA HIS A 449 -30.62 -19.15 15.71
C HIS A 449 -31.41 -18.44 16.81
N ALA A 450 -31.30 -18.87 18.08
CA ALA A 450 -31.96 -18.19 19.20
C ALA A 450 -31.43 -16.75 19.37
N LEU A 451 -30.09 -16.54 19.23
CA LEU A 451 -29.51 -15.20 19.26
C LEU A 451 -30.15 -14.28 18.22
N LEU A 452 -30.22 -14.74 16.96
CA LEU A 452 -30.65 -13.91 15.85
C LEU A 452 -32.18 -13.75 15.73
N LYS A 453 -32.96 -14.81 16.04
CA LYS A 453 -34.40 -14.83 15.81
C LYS A 453 -35.25 -14.50 17.05
N GLU A 454 -34.75 -14.81 18.25
CA GLU A 454 -35.52 -14.67 19.50
C GLU A 454 -35.00 -13.51 20.37
N ARG A 455 -33.67 -13.27 20.39
CA ARG A 455 -33.07 -12.26 21.25
C ARG A 455 -32.69 -10.96 20.52
N ASP A 456 -33.04 -10.84 19.23
CA ASP A 456 -32.67 -9.69 18.38
C ASP A 456 -31.20 -9.32 18.42
N GLY A 457 -30.34 -10.33 18.58
CA GLY A 457 -28.89 -10.18 18.60
C GLY A 457 -28.29 -10.04 17.20
N LEU A 458 -26.98 -9.77 17.15
CA LEU A 458 -26.27 -9.51 15.90
C LEU A 458 -25.14 -10.52 15.68
N MET A 459 -24.84 -10.76 14.41
CA MET A 459 -23.66 -11.49 14.00
C MET A 459 -22.94 -10.77 12.88
N ALA A 460 -21.61 -10.73 12.93
CA ALA A 460 -20.76 -10.14 11.89
C ALA A 460 -19.55 -11.02 11.63
N GLY A 461 -18.94 -10.86 10.44
CA GLY A 461 -17.71 -11.56 10.08
C GLY A 461 -16.87 -10.72 9.13
N ILE A 462 -15.55 -10.76 9.33
CA ILE A 462 -14.57 -10.08 8.49
C ILE A 462 -13.68 -11.11 7.83
N CYS A 463 -13.37 -10.95 6.53
CA CYS A 463 -12.45 -11.78 5.77
C CYS A 463 -12.81 -13.28 5.90
N ASN A 464 -12.00 -14.07 6.57
CA ASN A 464 -12.25 -15.50 6.82
C ASN A 464 -13.56 -15.76 7.58
N GLY A 465 -13.88 -14.92 8.56
CA GLY A 465 -15.17 -14.94 9.25
C GLY A 465 -16.35 -14.65 8.31
N PHE A 466 -16.18 -13.70 7.38
CA PHE A 466 -17.21 -13.40 6.38
C PHE A 466 -17.39 -14.56 5.39
N GLN A 467 -16.29 -15.19 4.94
CA GLN A 467 -16.35 -16.41 4.12
C GLN A 467 -17.15 -17.52 4.82
N ALA A 468 -16.95 -17.68 6.13
CA ALA A 468 -17.71 -18.65 6.93
C ALA A 468 -19.21 -18.28 7.01
N LEU A 469 -19.54 -17.00 7.23
CA LEU A 469 -20.96 -16.55 7.27
C LEU A 469 -21.70 -16.83 5.96
N ILE A 470 -21.03 -16.61 4.81
CA ILE A 470 -21.62 -16.91 3.50
C ILE A 470 -21.84 -18.42 3.36
N LYS A 471 -20.83 -19.26 3.68
CA LYS A 471 -20.91 -20.72 3.56
C LYS A 471 -21.90 -21.37 4.54
N LEU A 472 -22.13 -20.74 5.68
CA LEU A 472 -23.18 -21.14 6.63
C LEU A 472 -24.58 -20.79 6.15
N GLY A 473 -24.73 -19.84 5.23
CA GLY A 473 -26.02 -19.32 4.81
C GLY A 473 -26.51 -18.12 5.65
N LEU A 474 -25.76 -17.73 6.69
CA LEU A 474 -26.17 -16.66 7.61
C LEU A 474 -26.32 -15.31 6.91
N VAL A 475 -25.38 -14.94 6.04
CA VAL A 475 -25.49 -13.69 5.28
C VAL A 475 -26.58 -13.76 4.20
N PRO A 476 -26.65 -14.81 3.35
CA PRO A 476 -27.71 -14.89 2.33
C PRO A 476 -29.12 -15.07 2.88
N TYR A 477 -29.29 -15.88 3.95
CA TYR A 477 -30.61 -16.34 4.39
C TYR A 477 -30.96 -16.02 5.85
N GLY A 478 -30.03 -15.51 6.64
CA GLY A 478 -30.24 -15.22 8.07
C GLY A 478 -30.30 -16.46 8.96
N GLU A 479 -29.91 -17.62 8.46
CA GLU A 479 -29.88 -18.88 9.19
C GLU A 479 -28.82 -19.83 8.69
N ILE A 480 -28.41 -20.77 9.55
CA ILE A 480 -27.45 -21.83 9.18
C ILE A 480 -28.19 -22.91 8.43
N ILE A 481 -27.83 -23.07 7.13
CA ILE A 481 -28.43 -24.04 6.22
C ILE A 481 -27.45 -25.15 5.82
N GLU A 482 -27.98 -26.26 5.30
CA GLU A 482 -27.14 -27.25 4.61
C GLU A 482 -26.78 -26.73 3.21
N PRO A 483 -25.49 -26.83 2.79
CA PRO A 483 -25.05 -26.31 1.51
C PRO A 483 -25.54 -27.19 0.36
N SER A 484 -25.89 -26.56 -0.75
CA SER A 484 -26.17 -27.18 -2.04
C SER A 484 -25.22 -26.63 -3.10
N ALA A 485 -25.30 -27.18 -4.32
CA ALA A 485 -24.54 -26.66 -5.47
C ALA A 485 -24.84 -25.19 -5.79
N ASP A 486 -26.03 -24.71 -5.45
CA ASP A 486 -26.51 -23.36 -5.72
C ASP A 486 -26.32 -22.41 -4.51
N THR A 487 -25.75 -22.89 -3.41
CA THR A 487 -25.50 -22.06 -2.23
C THR A 487 -24.41 -21.01 -2.55
N PRO A 488 -24.65 -19.72 -2.23
CA PRO A 488 -23.64 -18.69 -2.43
C PRO A 488 -22.32 -19.01 -1.73
N THR A 489 -21.22 -18.63 -2.38
CA THR A 489 -19.87 -18.81 -1.82
C THR A 489 -18.96 -17.66 -2.19
N LEU A 490 -17.87 -17.52 -1.43
CA LEU A 490 -16.71 -16.72 -1.82
C LEU A 490 -15.63 -17.64 -2.35
N THR A 491 -14.98 -17.23 -3.44
CA THR A 491 -13.95 -18.00 -4.13
C THR A 491 -12.81 -17.10 -4.63
N PHE A 492 -11.86 -17.68 -5.33
CA PHE A 492 -10.67 -16.99 -5.84
C PHE A 492 -10.99 -15.76 -6.68
N ASN A 493 -10.17 -14.72 -6.49
CA ASN A 493 -10.20 -13.53 -7.33
C ASN A 493 -10.06 -13.90 -8.81
N THR A 494 -10.77 -13.21 -9.69
CA THR A 494 -10.66 -13.43 -11.14
C THR A 494 -9.27 -13.12 -11.69
N ILE A 495 -8.46 -12.33 -10.98
CA ILE A 495 -7.08 -12.05 -11.34
C ILE A 495 -6.13 -13.21 -11.02
N GLY A 496 -6.60 -14.23 -10.29
CA GLY A 496 -5.83 -15.44 -9.96
C GLY A 496 -4.76 -15.24 -8.88
N ARG A 497 -4.82 -14.15 -8.11
CA ARG A 497 -3.86 -13.85 -7.04
C ARG A 497 -4.47 -12.99 -5.93
N HIS A 498 -3.74 -12.83 -4.84
CA HIS A 498 -4.00 -11.84 -3.80
C HIS A 498 -3.99 -10.43 -4.39
N GLN A 499 -4.88 -9.57 -3.89
CA GLN A 499 -4.97 -8.18 -4.29
C GLN A 499 -5.21 -7.29 -3.05
N SER A 500 -4.33 -6.29 -2.89
CA SER A 500 -4.40 -5.28 -1.83
C SER A 500 -4.52 -3.90 -2.47
N ARG A 501 -5.64 -3.21 -2.24
CA ARG A 501 -5.91 -1.87 -2.79
C ARG A 501 -7.08 -1.19 -2.10
N LEU A 502 -7.24 0.12 -2.34
CA LEU A 502 -8.45 0.84 -1.98
C LEU A 502 -9.52 0.68 -3.06
N VAL A 503 -10.76 0.45 -2.63
CA VAL A 503 -11.93 0.36 -3.50
C VAL A 503 -13.08 1.19 -2.95
N ASN A 504 -13.93 1.67 -3.84
CA ASN A 504 -15.14 2.37 -3.46
C ASN A 504 -16.30 1.38 -3.34
N THR A 505 -16.93 1.37 -2.17
CA THR A 505 -18.18 0.64 -1.91
C THR A 505 -19.33 1.63 -1.84
N ARG A 506 -20.50 1.22 -2.34
CA ARG A 506 -21.71 2.03 -2.29
C ARG A 506 -22.76 1.34 -1.46
N VAL A 507 -23.35 2.04 -0.50
CA VAL A 507 -24.47 1.54 0.28
C VAL A 507 -25.67 1.34 -0.66
N ALA A 508 -26.01 0.08 -0.91
CA ALA A 508 -27.14 -0.29 -1.76
C ALA A 508 -28.47 -0.36 -0.97
N SER A 509 -28.38 -0.67 0.32
CA SER A 509 -29.53 -0.74 1.24
C SER A 509 -29.01 -0.49 2.66
N ASN A 510 -29.83 0.13 3.50
CA ASN A 510 -29.57 0.34 4.93
C ASN A 510 -30.51 -0.50 5.81
N LYS A 511 -31.02 -1.60 5.29
CA LYS A 511 -31.89 -2.53 6.03
C LYS A 511 -31.17 -3.20 7.19
N SER A 512 -29.86 -3.46 7.05
CA SER A 512 -29.07 -4.07 8.11
C SER A 512 -28.87 -3.10 9.28
N PRO A 513 -29.03 -3.55 10.54
CA PRO A 513 -28.71 -2.74 11.72
C PRO A 513 -27.29 -2.17 11.72
N TRP A 514 -26.33 -2.87 11.13
CA TRP A 514 -24.95 -2.40 10.95
C TRP A 514 -24.83 -1.15 10.06
N LEU A 515 -25.83 -0.88 9.23
CA LEU A 515 -25.86 0.25 8.28
C LEU A 515 -26.91 1.29 8.65
N SER A 516 -27.49 1.22 9.86
CA SER A 516 -28.59 2.11 10.30
C SER A 516 -28.21 3.60 10.31
N SER A 517 -26.92 3.92 10.42
CA SER A 517 -26.38 5.29 10.36
C SER A 517 -25.95 5.74 8.96
N SER A 518 -26.16 4.91 7.93
CA SER A 518 -25.76 5.20 6.55
C SER A 518 -26.97 5.44 5.66
N ASN A 519 -26.81 6.25 4.62
CA ASN A 519 -27.85 6.48 3.62
C ASN A 519 -27.62 5.62 2.38
N VAL A 520 -28.71 5.20 1.73
CA VAL A 520 -28.61 4.52 0.44
C VAL A 520 -27.99 5.47 -0.58
N GLY A 521 -26.90 5.03 -1.20
CA GLY A 521 -26.12 5.83 -2.14
C GLY A 521 -24.81 6.37 -1.57
N ASP A 522 -24.60 6.35 -0.26
CA ASP A 522 -23.33 6.74 0.36
C ASP A 522 -22.17 5.91 -0.22
N ILE A 523 -21.04 6.57 -0.48
CA ILE A 523 -19.85 5.93 -1.01
C ILE A 523 -18.77 5.95 0.06
N HIS A 524 -18.23 4.78 0.37
CA HIS A 524 -17.13 4.60 1.30
C HIS A 524 -15.93 4.03 0.57
N THR A 525 -14.75 4.62 0.77
CA THR A 525 -13.49 4.04 0.31
C THR A 525 -12.99 3.09 1.39
N VAL A 526 -12.82 1.83 1.03
CA VAL A 526 -12.37 0.77 1.94
C VAL A 526 -11.14 0.07 1.38
N ALA A 527 -10.29 -0.43 2.27
CA ALA A 527 -9.18 -1.28 1.88
C ALA A 527 -9.68 -2.71 1.67
N ILE A 528 -9.22 -3.34 0.60
CA ILE A 528 -9.33 -4.78 0.40
C ILE A 528 -7.94 -5.41 0.42
N SER A 529 -7.86 -6.65 0.95
CA SER A 529 -6.64 -7.45 0.98
C SER A 529 -7.04 -8.93 1.06
N HIS A 530 -7.21 -9.56 -0.09
CA HIS A 530 -7.69 -10.93 -0.19
C HIS A 530 -7.28 -11.63 -1.48
N GLY A 531 -7.14 -12.96 -1.41
CA GLY A 531 -7.04 -13.86 -2.57
C GLY A 531 -8.39 -14.46 -2.99
N GLU A 532 -9.34 -14.52 -2.05
CA GLU A 532 -10.66 -15.16 -2.19
C GLU A 532 -11.79 -14.22 -1.74
N GLY A 533 -12.04 -13.17 -2.51
CA GLY A 533 -13.10 -12.20 -2.25
C GLY A 533 -14.21 -12.18 -3.30
N ARG A 534 -14.17 -13.10 -4.27
CA ARG A 534 -15.17 -13.16 -5.34
C ARG A 534 -16.42 -13.88 -4.86
N PHE A 535 -17.53 -13.14 -4.78
CA PHE A 535 -18.84 -13.71 -4.50
C PHE A 535 -19.43 -14.39 -5.74
N VAL A 536 -19.91 -15.60 -5.58
CA VAL A 536 -20.55 -16.41 -6.64
C VAL A 536 -21.87 -16.94 -6.13
N CYS A 537 -22.93 -16.74 -6.90
CA CYS A 537 -24.25 -17.35 -6.69
C CYS A 537 -25.02 -17.41 -8.01
N PRO A 538 -26.08 -18.25 -8.13
CA PRO A 538 -26.98 -18.24 -9.26
C PRO A 538 -27.60 -16.84 -9.47
N LYS A 539 -27.77 -16.45 -10.75
CA LYS A 539 -28.29 -15.10 -11.10
C LYS A 539 -29.68 -14.82 -10.49
N GLU A 540 -30.54 -15.82 -10.49
CA GLU A 540 -31.90 -15.71 -9.93
C GLU A 540 -31.86 -15.49 -8.42
N LEU A 541 -31.00 -16.21 -7.71
CA LEU A 541 -30.78 -16.03 -6.30
C LEU A 541 -30.16 -14.65 -6.00
N PHE A 542 -29.21 -14.20 -6.83
CA PHE A 542 -28.62 -12.88 -6.68
C PHE A 542 -29.66 -11.77 -6.75
N LEU A 543 -30.60 -11.85 -7.69
CA LEU A 543 -31.71 -10.89 -7.80
C LEU A 543 -32.68 -10.99 -6.61
N SER A 544 -32.96 -12.19 -6.12
CA SER A 544 -33.78 -12.42 -4.93
C SER A 544 -33.13 -11.87 -3.65
N LEU A 545 -31.82 -12.09 -3.48
CA LEU A 545 -31.06 -11.57 -2.32
C LEU A 545 -31.07 -10.04 -2.22
N ILE A 546 -31.25 -9.32 -3.33
CA ILE A 546 -31.43 -7.88 -3.34
C ILE A 546 -32.69 -7.46 -2.59
N HIS A 547 -33.74 -8.29 -2.61
CA HIS A 547 -35.03 -7.99 -2.02
C HIS A 547 -35.26 -8.59 -0.63
N ILE A 548 -34.55 -9.66 -0.28
CA ILE A 548 -34.83 -10.50 0.88
C ILE A 548 -33.75 -10.42 1.96
N SER A 549 -32.50 -10.32 1.59
CA SER A 549 -31.40 -10.47 2.53
C SER A 549 -30.84 -9.17 3.08
N GLU A 550 -30.25 -9.26 4.26
CA GLU A 550 -29.32 -8.28 4.81
C GLU A 550 -28.26 -7.93 3.77
N PRO A 551 -28.12 -6.68 3.38
CA PRO A 551 -27.25 -6.31 2.28
C PRO A 551 -25.82 -6.08 2.74
N THR A 552 -25.12 -7.11 3.07
CA THR A 552 -23.68 -7.09 2.97
C THR A 552 -23.35 -7.61 1.58
N ARG A 553 -23.37 -6.75 0.56
CA ARG A 553 -22.87 -7.12 -0.76
C ARG A 553 -21.36 -7.12 -0.75
N PRO A 554 -20.72 -8.25 -0.98
CA PRO A 554 -19.36 -8.22 -1.46
C PRO A 554 -19.41 -7.66 -2.88
N ILE A 555 -18.69 -6.59 -3.07
CA ILE A 555 -18.44 -6.06 -4.40
C ILE A 555 -17.54 -7.08 -5.08
N SER A 556 -18.02 -7.67 -6.17
CA SER A 556 -17.14 -8.39 -7.07
C SER A 556 -16.18 -7.37 -7.68
N ILE A 557 -14.94 -7.45 -7.29
CA ILE A 557 -13.83 -6.68 -7.85
C ILE A 557 -13.22 -7.47 -8.98
#